data_4f842b565644204a5661f3aa8a82df34
#
_entry.id   4f842b565644204a5661f3aa8a82df34
#
_cell.length_a   1.000
_cell.length_b   1.000
_cell.length_c   1.000
_cell.angle_alpha   90.00
_cell.angle_beta   90.00
_cell.angle_gamma   90.00
#
_symmetry.space_group_name_H-M   'P 1'
#
loop_
_entity.id
_entity.type
_entity.pdbx_description
1 polymer ?
#
loop_
_entity_poly.entity_id
_entity_poly.type
_entity_poly.pdbx_seq_one_letter_code
_entity_poly.pdbx_strand_id
1 'polypeptide(L)'
;MAKKKKDLDLASSSHLNQIQGSTNAIFNVIFVILALACIIPVVFIFMISISSEHSIKMNGYQFIPSAYSLDSYKFLLREGQMIVTALGVSVAVTVIGTVIGVALTMLMGYVLSRSTYKLSGFFTMVVFIPMIFNGGIISSYVVNTQFLNLKNSIWALILPLCVSSFNVVICKTFFKTNIPESIIESAQIDGATQFQIFGKIALPLSKPLMATIALFLTFGYWNDWFQSSLYISDTKLYSLQALLDHVQRNIEMMANNPSLGVTTAQYMNSMPKEGARMAMAIIIIIPIACCYPFFQKYFISGLTVGAVKG
;
A
#
# COMPACT_ATOMS: atom_id res chain seq x y z
N MET A 1 8.68 53.78 3.33
CA MET A 1 9.76 53.13 4.14
C MET A 1 9.36 51.79 4.72
N ALA A 2 8.14 51.56 5.22
CA ALA A 2 7.70 50.27 5.83
C ALA A 2 7.71 49.07 4.87
N LYS A 3 7.34 49.24 3.59
CA LYS A 3 7.29 48.14 2.59
C LYS A 3 8.70 47.63 2.27
N LYS A 4 9.68 48.53 2.15
CA LYS A 4 11.09 48.20 1.89
C LYS A 4 11.76 47.47 3.07
N LYS A 5 11.34 47.73 4.29
CA LYS A 5 11.80 47.05 5.51
C LYS A 5 11.23 45.62 5.59
N LYS A 6 9.95 45.42 5.21
CA LYS A 6 9.30 44.12 5.19
C LYS A 6 9.89 43.19 4.11
N ASP A 7 10.28 43.76 2.95
CA ASP A 7 10.92 42.98 1.88
C ASP A 7 12.37 42.62 2.24
N LEU A 8 13.08 43.44 2.99
CA LEU A 8 14.40 43.15 3.55
C LEU A 8 14.35 42.06 4.65
N ASP A 9 13.32 42.07 5.52
CA ASP A 9 13.14 41.07 6.56
C ASP A 9 12.74 39.70 5.97
N LEU A 10 11.94 39.69 4.90
CA LEU A 10 11.61 38.46 4.14
C LEU A 10 12.82 37.90 3.37
N ALA A 11 13.65 38.78 2.82
CA ALA A 11 14.89 38.34 2.15
C ALA A 11 15.93 37.80 3.15
N SER A 12 16.05 38.41 4.34
CA SER A 12 16.97 37.93 5.39
C SER A 12 16.52 36.59 6.00
N SER A 13 15.22 36.38 6.17
CA SER A 13 14.69 35.10 6.67
C SER A 13 14.86 33.96 5.66
N SER A 14 14.84 34.26 4.35
CA SER A 14 15.10 33.26 3.31
C SER A 14 16.57 32.79 3.29
N HIS A 15 17.51 33.65 3.65
CA HIS A 15 18.93 33.31 3.75
C HIS A 15 19.28 32.46 4.98
N LEU A 16 18.54 32.62 6.08
CA LEU A 16 18.78 31.83 7.31
C LEU A 16 18.37 30.36 7.18
N ASN A 17 17.50 30.05 6.25
CA ASN A 17 17.02 28.67 5.98
C ASN A 17 17.67 28.03 4.74
N GLN A 18 18.62 28.67 4.08
CA GLN A 18 19.34 28.06 2.95
C GLN A 18 20.46 27.16 3.50
N ILE A 19 20.34 25.87 3.17
CA ILE A 19 21.41 24.89 3.41
C ILE A 19 22.63 25.33 2.59
N GLN A 20 23.81 25.39 3.23
CA GLN A 20 25.08 25.70 2.55
C GLN A 20 25.29 24.76 1.37
N GLY A 21 25.80 25.28 0.24
CA GLY A 21 25.94 24.54 -1.01
C GLY A 21 26.71 23.21 -0.85
N SER A 22 27.73 23.18 0.00
CA SER A 22 28.50 21.97 0.34
C SER A 22 27.65 20.93 1.08
N THR A 23 26.85 21.35 2.06
CA THR A 23 25.95 20.47 2.81
C THR A 23 24.84 19.93 1.89
N ASN A 24 24.29 20.76 1.01
CA ASN A 24 23.30 20.33 0.03
C ASN A 24 23.87 19.29 -0.96
N ALA A 25 25.12 19.47 -1.40
CA ALA A 25 25.79 18.49 -2.26
C ALA A 25 25.98 17.15 -1.55
N ILE A 26 26.37 17.15 -0.25
CA ILE A 26 26.50 15.92 0.55
C ILE A 26 25.14 15.21 0.67
N PHE A 27 24.07 15.92 1.01
CA PHE A 27 22.73 15.32 1.09
C PHE A 27 22.29 14.75 -0.26
N ASN A 28 22.52 15.46 -1.37
CA ASN A 28 22.16 14.95 -2.69
C ASN A 28 22.92 13.65 -3.02
N VAL A 29 24.21 13.57 -2.72
CA VAL A 29 25.00 12.33 -2.91
C VAL A 29 24.43 11.19 -2.06
N ILE A 30 24.14 11.44 -0.78
CA ILE A 30 23.53 10.44 0.10
C ILE A 30 22.19 9.95 -0.45
N PHE A 31 21.29 10.86 -0.87
CA PHE A 31 20.00 10.48 -1.42
C PHE A 31 20.12 9.74 -2.76
N VAL A 32 21.08 10.09 -3.62
CA VAL A 32 21.36 9.35 -4.87
C VAL A 32 21.82 7.93 -4.54
N ILE A 33 22.74 7.76 -3.59
CA ILE A 33 23.19 6.42 -3.16
C ILE A 33 22.02 5.60 -2.61
N LEU A 34 21.19 6.18 -1.74
CA LEU A 34 20.01 5.50 -1.21
C LEU A 34 19.00 5.14 -2.31
N ALA A 35 18.75 6.04 -3.26
CA ALA A 35 17.86 5.78 -4.39
C ALA A 35 18.40 4.63 -5.27
N LEU A 36 19.70 4.63 -5.57
CA LEU A 36 20.34 3.53 -6.30
C LEU A 36 20.24 2.20 -5.53
N ALA A 37 20.48 2.21 -4.25
CA ALA A 37 20.34 1.02 -3.39
C ALA A 37 18.91 0.42 -3.43
N CYS A 38 17.88 1.25 -3.60
CA CYS A 38 16.50 0.79 -3.77
C CYS A 38 16.19 0.30 -5.20
N ILE A 39 16.79 0.92 -6.22
CA ILE A 39 16.52 0.61 -7.64
C ILE A 39 17.29 -0.65 -8.07
N ILE A 40 18.54 -0.82 -7.64
CA ILE A 40 19.41 -1.94 -8.02
C ILE A 40 18.75 -3.31 -7.85
N PRO A 41 18.09 -3.66 -6.72
CA PRO A 41 17.42 -4.95 -6.56
C PRO A 41 16.28 -5.16 -7.57
N VAL A 42 15.53 -4.10 -7.89
CA VAL A 42 14.41 -4.19 -8.86
C VAL A 42 14.95 -4.45 -10.27
N VAL A 43 16.02 -3.74 -10.65
CA VAL A 43 16.70 -3.98 -11.94
C VAL A 43 17.27 -5.40 -11.97
N PHE A 44 17.84 -5.89 -10.87
CA PHE A 44 18.37 -7.25 -10.77
C PHE A 44 17.29 -8.31 -10.98
N ILE A 45 16.13 -8.17 -10.33
CA ILE A 45 14.96 -9.05 -10.53
C ILE A 45 14.52 -9.01 -12.00
N PHE A 46 14.47 -7.83 -12.60
CA PHE A 46 14.15 -7.67 -14.02
C PHE A 46 15.14 -8.40 -14.92
N MET A 47 16.45 -8.26 -14.67
CA MET A 47 17.48 -8.95 -15.46
C MET A 47 17.38 -10.47 -15.35
N ILE A 48 17.09 -10.99 -14.16
CA ILE A 48 16.86 -12.44 -13.97
C ILE A 48 15.59 -12.88 -14.71
N SER A 49 14.52 -12.08 -14.72
CA SER A 49 13.25 -12.43 -15.37
C SER A 49 13.36 -12.62 -16.89
N ILE A 50 14.34 -11.97 -17.51
CA ILE A 50 14.67 -12.10 -18.95
C ILE A 50 15.88 -13.01 -19.22
N SER A 51 16.39 -13.71 -18.20
CA SER A 51 17.49 -14.67 -18.34
C SER A 51 16.93 -16.05 -18.73
N SER A 52 17.72 -16.83 -19.49
CA SER A 52 17.36 -18.21 -19.76
C SER A 52 17.50 -19.05 -18.49
N GLU A 53 16.57 -19.96 -18.25
CA GLU A 53 16.58 -20.86 -17.09
C GLU A 53 17.85 -21.73 -17.05
N HIS A 54 18.37 -22.11 -18.23
CA HIS A 54 19.63 -22.85 -18.34
C HIS A 54 20.82 -22.02 -17.84
N SER A 55 20.87 -20.74 -18.23
CA SER A 55 21.91 -19.80 -17.77
C SER A 55 21.85 -19.60 -16.26
N ILE A 56 20.65 -19.46 -15.70
CA ILE A 56 20.45 -19.30 -14.24
C ILE A 56 20.96 -20.55 -13.49
N LYS A 57 20.65 -21.76 -13.99
CA LYS A 57 21.08 -23.02 -13.37
C LYS A 57 22.60 -23.23 -13.41
N MET A 58 23.26 -22.85 -14.51
CA MET A 58 24.69 -23.07 -14.69
C MET A 58 25.56 -21.99 -14.03
N ASN A 59 25.15 -20.72 -14.13
CA ASN A 59 25.95 -19.56 -13.74
C ASN A 59 25.42 -18.80 -12.53
N GLY A 60 24.26 -19.23 -11.97
CA GLY A 60 23.57 -18.51 -10.92
C GLY A 60 22.90 -17.22 -11.41
N TYR A 61 22.51 -16.39 -10.45
CA TYR A 61 21.91 -15.09 -10.75
C TYR A 61 22.98 -14.07 -11.15
N GLN A 62 22.82 -13.46 -12.32
CA GLN A 62 23.77 -12.50 -12.88
C GLN A 62 23.04 -11.20 -13.22
N PHE A 63 23.72 -10.03 -13.06
CA PHE A 63 23.24 -8.73 -13.50
C PHE A 63 23.16 -8.63 -15.03
N ILE A 64 24.11 -9.24 -15.71
CA ILE A 64 24.14 -9.33 -17.18
C ILE A 64 23.97 -10.79 -17.52
N PRO A 65 22.79 -11.21 -18.03
CA PRO A 65 22.54 -12.57 -18.39
C PRO A 65 23.52 -13.10 -19.43
N SER A 66 24.04 -14.31 -19.24
CA SER A 66 24.86 -14.97 -20.24
C SER A 66 24.05 -15.39 -21.47
N ALA A 67 22.74 -15.61 -21.29
CA ALA A 67 21.79 -15.87 -22.36
C ALA A 67 20.41 -15.26 -22.01
N TYR A 68 19.89 -14.46 -22.92
CA TYR A 68 18.56 -13.85 -22.78
C TYR A 68 17.47 -14.79 -23.27
N SER A 69 16.34 -14.82 -22.56
CA SER A 69 15.15 -15.56 -22.95
C SER A 69 13.89 -14.88 -22.43
N LEU A 70 12.81 -14.94 -23.20
CA LEU A 70 11.46 -14.53 -22.78
C LEU A 70 10.58 -15.74 -22.41
N ASP A 71 11.15 -16.90 -22.21
CA ASP A 71 10.39 -18.15 -21.97
C ASP A 71 9.61 -18.08 -20.65
N SER A 72 10.12 -17.37 -19.65
CA SER A 72 9.41 -17.07 -18.41
C SER A 72 8.11 -16.30 -18.66
N TYR A 73 8.14 -15.27 -19.47
CA TYR A 73 6.96 -14.49 -19.85
C TYR A 73 6.01 -15.28 -20.75
N LYS A 74 6.53 -16.08 -21.69
CA LYS A 74 5.70 -16.97 -22.53
C LYS A 74 4.99 -18.01 -21.69
N PHE A 75 5.67 -18.57 -20.68
CA PHE A 75 5.07 -19.50 -19.72
C PHE A 75 3.93 -18.83 -18.95
N LEU A 76 4.14 -17.63 -18.41
CA LEU A 76 3.12 -16.87 -17.71
C LEU A 76 1.93 -16.50 -18.63
N LEU A 77 2.18 -16.23 -19.91
CA LEU A 77 1.12 -15.97 -20.88
C LEU A 77 0.29 -17.23 -21.22
N ARG A 78 0.86 -18.43 -21.14
CA ARG A 78 0.09 -19.68 -21.27
C ARG A 78 -0.90 -19.88 -20.12
N GLU A 79 -0.49 -19.49 -18.91
CA GLU A 79 -1.34 -19.44 -17.71
C GLU A 79 -2.11 -18.08 -17.60
N GLY A 80 -2.14 -17.33 -18.68
CA GLY A 80 -2.59 -15.94 -18.74
C GLY A 80 -4.00 -15.71 -18.19
N GLN A 81 -4.92 -16.67 -18.38
CA GLN A 81 -6.28 -16.53 -17.84
C GLN A 81 -6.28 -16.47 -16.31
N MET A 82 -5.45 -17.29 -15.64
CA MET A 82 -5.35 -17.28 -14.18
C MET A 82 -4.71 -15.97 -13.67
N ILE A 83 -3.66 -15.50 -14.35
CA ILE A 83 -2.97 -14.25 -14.01
C ILE A 83 -3.90 -13.04 -14.21
N VAL A 84 -4.63 -12.99 -15.33
CA VAL A 84 -5.58 -11.90 -15.61
C VAL A 84 -6.72 -11.89 -14.59
N THR A 85 -7.23 -13.07 -14.22
CA THR A 85 -8.26 -13.19 -13.18
C THR A 85 -7.73 -12.70 -11.83
N ALA A 86 -6.53 -13.14 -11.41
CA ALA A 86 -5.90 -12.72 -10.16
C ALA A 86 -5.58 -11.22 -10.14
N LEU A 87 -5.14 -10.65 -11.28
CA LEU A 87 -4.96 -9.20 -11.45
C LEU A 87 -6.30 -8.46 -11.28
N GLY A 88 -7.36 -8.97 -11.92
CA GLY A 88 -8.72 -8.41 -11.77
C GLY A 88 -9.20 -8.41 -10.32
N VAL A 89 -8.98 -9.52 -9.59
CA VAL A 89 -9.29 -9.62 -8.16
C VAL A 89 -8.46 -8.61 -7.35
N SER A 90 -7.15 -8.54 -7.59
CA SER A 90 -6.27 -7.59 -6.88
C SER A 90 -6.70 -6.14 -7.11
N VAL A 91 -7.02 -5.75 -8.34
CA VAL A 91 -7.50 -4.40 -8.67
C VAL A 91 -8.85 -4.13 -7.99
N ALA A 92 -9.81 -5.07 -8.08
CA ALA A 92 -11.13 -4.92 -7.48
C ALA A 92 -11.04 -4.78 -5.95
N VAL A 93 -10.28 -5.66 -5.27
CA VAL A 93 -10.07 -5.62 -3.82
C VAL A 93 -9.40 -4.31 -3.41
N THR A 94 -8.36 -3.90 -4.14
CA THR A 94 -7.62 -2.67 -3.84
C THR A 94 -8.52 -1.44 -4.00
N VAL A 95 -9.25 -1.32 -5.10
CA VAL A 95 -10.10 -0.14 -5.35
C VAL A 95 -11.28 -0.11 -4.37
N ILE A 96 -12.04 -1.20 -4.26
CA ILE A 96 -13.23 -1.25 -3.39
C ILE A 96 -12.81 -1.11 -1.94
N GLY A 97 -11.78 -1.85 -1.51
CA GLY A 97 -11.27 -1.81 -0.14
C GLY A 97 -10.73 -0.43 0.25
N THR A 98 -9.98 0.22 -0.65
CA THR A 98 -9.48 1.58 -0.41
C THR A 98 -10.62 2.59 -0.28
N VAL A 99 -11.62 2.55 -1.17
CA VAL A 99 -12.74 3.50 -1.12
C VAL A 99 -13.54 3.34 0.17
N ILE A 100 -13.91 2.10 0.52
CA ILE A 100 -14.67 1.82 1.75
C ILE A 100 -13.81 2.15 2.99
N GLY A 101 -12.54 1.73 2.99
CA GLY A 101 -11.64 1.95 4.11
C GLY A 101 -11.36 3.43 4.36
N VAL A 102 -11.14 4.23 3.32
CA VAL A 102 -11.00 5.69 3.44
C VAL A 102 -12.27 6.30 4.01
N ALA A 103 -13.44 5.95 3.46
CA ALA A 103 -14.71 6.49 3.93
C ALA A 103 -14.94 6.20 5.43
N LEU A 104 -14.76 4.96 5.85
CA LEU A 104 -14.93 4.56 7.25
C LEU A 104 -13.89 5.20 8.17
N THR A 105 -12.62 5.19 7.78
CA THR A 105 -11.52 5.77 8.58
C THR A 105 -11.69 7.27 8.77
N MET A 106 -12.05 8.00 7.71
CA MET A 106 -12.29 9.44 7.77
C MET A 106 -13.52 9.78 8.63
N LEU A 107 -14.63 9.03 8.47
CA LEU A 107 -15.82 9.20 9.31
C LEU A 107 -15.53 8.94 10.79
N MET A 108 -14.88 7.81 11.10
CA MET A 108 -14.51 7.49 12.48
C MET A 108 -13.57 8.54 13.07
N GLY A 109 -12.52 8.92 12.35
CA GLY A 109 -11.58 9.94 12.79
C GLY A 109 -12.25 11.29 13.04
N TYR A 110 -13.17 11.71 12.16
CA TYR A 110 -13.93 12.95 12.31
C TYR A 110 -14.81 12.92 13.57
N VAL A 111 -15.65 11.89 13.72
CA VAL A 111 -16.55 11.78 14.88
C VAL A 111 -15.77 11.74 16.19
N LEU A 112 -14.69 10.95 16.25
CA LEU A 112 -13.85 10.84 17.45
C LEU A 112 -13.06 12.09 17.76
N SER A 113 -12.89 13.01 16.81
CA SER A 113 -12.18 14.29 17.01
C SER A 113 -13.06 15.37 17.64
N ARG A 114 -14.38 15.22 17.64
CA ARG A 114 -15.31 16.25 18.10
C ARG A 114 -15.44 16.31 19.62
N SER A 115 -15.26 17.52 20.19
CA SER A 115 -15.41 17.77 21.63
C SER A 115 -16.85 17.56 22.10
N THR A 116 -17.82 17.85 21.23
CA THR A 116 -19.28 17.69 21.52
C THR A 116 -19.72 16.24 21.61
N TYR A 117 -18.91 15.28 21.11
CA TYR A 117 -19.26 13.86 21.18
C TYR A 117 -18.86 13.24 22.54
N LYS A 118 -19.81 13.12 23.44
CA LYS A 118 -19.60 12.67 24.84
C LYS A 118 -18.92 11.31 24.97
N LEU A 119 -19.13 10.40 24.02
CA LEU A 119 -18.56 9.03 24.05
C LEU A 119 -17.22 8.94 23.29
N SER A 120 -16.65 10.06 22.84
CA SER A 120 -15.40 10.08 22.08
C SER A 120 -14.24 9.38 22.81
N GLY A 121 -14.13 9.56 24.14
CA GLY A 121 -13.10 8.89 24.96
C GLY A 121 -13.25 7.37 24.95
N PHE A 122 -14.46 6.88 25.20
CA PHE A 122 -14.75 5.45 25.20
C PHE A 122 -14.46 4.80 23.84
N PHE A 123 -15.01 5.34 22.75
CA PHE A 123 -14.77 4.77 21.42
C PHE A 123 -13.33 4.94 20.95
N THR A 124 -12.63 5.99 21.39
CA THR A 124 -11.18 6.10 21.14
C THR A 124 -10.44 4.94 21.80
N MET A 125 -10.81 4.57 23.03
CA MET A 125 -10.20 3.44 23.73
C MET A 125 -10.52 2.12 23.00
N VAL A 126 -11.76 1.92 22.55
CA VAL A 126 -12.15 0.74 21.75
C VAL A 126 -11.32 0.63 20.46
N VAL A 127 -11.07 1.74 19.77
CA VAL A 127 -10.19 1.76 18.59
C VAL A 127 -8.73 1.52 18.96
N PHE A 128 -8.28 1.98 20.13
CA PHE A 128 -6.88 1.88 20.54
C PHE A 128 -6.51 0.48 21.04
N ILE A 129 -7.43 -0.24 21.69
CA ILE A 129 -7.20 -1.60 22.21
C ILE A 129 -6.62 -2.55 21.15
N PRO A 130 -7.21 -2.70 19.95
CA PRO A 130 -6.66 -3.61 18.93
C PRO A 130 -5.28 -3.22 18.40
N MET A 131 -4.84 -1.99 18.62
CA MET A 131 -3.49 -1.53 18.26
C MET A 131 -2.43 -2.14 19.20
N ILE A 132 -2.78 -2.35 20.47
CA ILE A 132 -1.89 -2.89 21.51
C ILE A 132 -2.05 -4.40 21.66
N PHE A 133 -3.30 -4.87 21.63
CA PHE A 133 -3.64 -6.28 21.86
C PHE A 133 -4.15 -6.90 20.57
N ASN A 134 -3.36 -7.82 20.02
CA ASN A 134 -3.77 -8.59 18.84
C ASN A 134 -4.46 -9.89 19.31
N GLY A 135 -5.67 -10.15 18.83
CA GLY A 135 -6.42 -11.37 19.14
C GLY A 135 -5.84 -12.65 18.53
N GLY A 136 -4.84 -12.53 17.67
CA GLY A 136 -4.19 -13.64 16.99
C GLY A 136 -4.93 -14.15 15.74
N ILE A 137 -4.25 -15.01 15.00
CA ILE A 137 -4.73 -15.53 13.71
C ILE A 137 -5.97 -16.43 13.91
N ILE A 138 -5.97 -17.27 14.93
CA ILE A 138 -7.05 -18.23 15.20
C ILE A 138 -8.35 -17.48 15.48
N SER A 139 -8.32 -16.49 16.36
CA SER A 139 -9.50 -15.69 16.70
C SER A 139 -10.05 -14.95 15.48
N SER A 140 -9.17 -14.33 14.70
CA SER A 140 -9.54 -13.65 13.46
C SER A 140 -10.14 -14.62 12.45
N TYR A 141 -9.57 -15.82 12.32
CA TYR A 141 -10.09 -16.85 11.43
C TYR A 141 -11.51 -17.28 11.83
N VAL A 142 -11.73 -17.60 13.10
CA VAL A 142 -13.06 -18.02 13.60
C VAL A 142 -14.10 -16.92 13.40
N VAL A 143 -13.75 -15.66 13.73
CA VAL A 143 -14.69 -14.54 13.54
C VAL A 143 -15.05 -14.37 12.07
N ASN A 144 -14.08 -14.32 11.18
CA ASN A 144 -14.36 -14.10 9.76
C ASN A 144 -15.05 -15.29 9.08
N THR A 145 -14.74 -16.53 9.48
CA THR A 145 -15.29 -17.72 8.80
C THR A 145 -16.55 -18.26 9.43
N GLN A 146 -16.68 -18.22 10.77
CA GLN A 146 -17.82 -18.82 11.48
C GLN A 146 -18.90 -17.79 11.81
N PHE A 147 -18.53 -16.60 12.28
CA PHE A 147 -19.52 -15.57 12.63
C PHE A 147 -19.95 -14.73 11.44
N LEU A 148 -19.00 -14.28 10.60
CA LEU A 148 -19.28 -13.41 9.45
C LEU A 148 -19.50 -14.20 8.16
N ASN A 149 -19.23 -15.51 8.14
CA ASN A 149 -19.40 -16.40 6.99
C ASN A 149 -18.73 -15.87 5.69
N LEU A 150 -17.54 -15.31 5.81
CA LEU A 150 -16.82 -14.68 4.71
C LEU A 150 -15.92 -15.62 3.90
N LYS A 151 -15.80 -16.91 4.31
CA LYS A 151 -14.91 -17.88 3.63
C LYS A 151 -15.24 -17.95 2.13
N ASN A 152 -14.19 -17.98 1.29
CA ASN A 152 -14.31 -17.98 -0.18
C ASN A 152 -15.15 -16.81 -0.73
N SER A 153 -14.99 -15.62 -0.16
CA SER A 153 -15.67 -14.41 -0.59
C SER A 153 -14.65 -13.28 -0.80
N ILE A 154 -14.90 -12.39 -1.76
CA ILE A 154 -14.11 -11.17 -1.96
C ILE A 154 -14.14 -10.28 -0.70
N TRP A 155 -15.21 -10.35 0.10
CA TRP A 155 -15.33 -9.59 1.32
C TRP A 155 -14.35 -10.05 2.41
N ALA A 156 -13.90 -11.32 2.38
CA ALA A 156 -12.83 -11.79 3.25
C ALA A 156 -11.48 -11.11 2.97
N LEU A 157 -11.28 -10.63 1.74
CA LEU A 157 -10.08 -9.90 1.35
C LEU A 157 -10.20 -8.39 1.67
N ILE A 158 -11.44 -7.87 1.77
CA ILE A 158 -11.69 -6.44 1.94
C ILE A 158 -11.87 -6.07 3.41
N LEU A 159 -12.82 -6.71 4.11
CA LEU A 159 -13.28 -6.25 5.43
C LEU A 159 -12.20 -6.29 6.53
N PRO A 160 -11.34 -7.32 6.63
CA PRO A 160 -10.33 -7.38 7.70
C PRO A 160 -9.29 -6.25 7.64
N LEU A 161 -9.01 -5.70 6.44
CA LEU A 161 -8.04 -4.63 6.23
C LEU A 161 -8.68 -3.24 6.14
N CYS A 162 -10.02 -3.16 6.13
CA CYS A 162 -10.78 -1.94 5.82
C CYS A 162 -10.51 -0.80 6.80
N VAL A 163 -10.36 -1.11 8.09
CA VAL A 163 -10.14 -0.12 9.15
C VAL A 163 -8.92 -0.51 9.97
N SER A 164 -7.91 0.35 9.93
CA SER A 164 -6.74 0.27 10.81
C SER A 164 -6.87 1.25 11.95
N SER A 165 -6.69 0.78 13.19
CA SER A 165 -6.67 1.63 14.39
C SER A 165 -5.68 2.78 14.27
N PHE A 166 -4.50 2.52 13.72
CA PHE A 166 -3.46 3.52 13.46
C PHE A 166 -3.95 4.64 12.54
N ASN A 167 -4.60 4.27 11.43
CA ASN A 167 -5.15 5.24 10.48
C ASN A 167 -6.26 6.10 11.10
N VAL A 168 -7.13 5.49 11.94
CA VAL A 168 -8.19 6.23 12.65
C VAL A 168 -7.60 7.25 13.62
N VAL A 169 -6.55 6.87 14.36
CA VAL A 169 -5.87 7.79 15.31
C VAL A 169 -5.21 8.95 14.57
N ILE A 170 -4.56 8.70 13.42
CA ILE A 170 -4.01 9.76 12.56
C ILE A 170 -5.12 10.71 12.12
N CYS A 171 -6.23 10.18 11.61
CA CYS A 171 -7.37 10.98 11.16
C CYS A 171 -7.96 11.81 12.31
N LYS A 172 -8.19 11.19 13.48
CA LYS A 172 -8.67 11.89 14.68
C LYS A 172 -7.76 13.06 15.04
N THR A 173 -6.45 12.82 15.10
CA THR A 173 -5.47 13.86 15.47
C THR A 173 -5.46 14.98 14.45
N PHE A 174 -5.44 14.66 13.16
CA PHE A 174 -5.48 15.65 12.10
C PHE A 174 -6.73 16.53 12.17
N PHE A 175 -7.92 15.94 12.31
CA PHE A 175 -9.16 16.68 12.41
C PHE A 175 -9.19 17.59 13.64
N LYS A 176 -8.65 17.12 14.77
CA LYS A 176 -8.58 17.89 16.00
C LYS A 176 -7.64 19.09 15.90
N THR A 177 -6.50 18.95 15.20
CA THR A 177 -5.47 19.99 15.13
C THR A 177 -5.64 20.95 13.95
N ASN A 178 -6.19 20.47 12.82
CA ASN A 178 -6.22 21.26 11.58
C ASN A 178 -7.60 21.84 11.23
N ILE A 179 -8.67 21.41 11.91
CA ILE A 179 -10.00 21.96 11.72
C ILE A 179 -10.46 22.67 13.00
N PRO A 180 -10.34 24.00 13.06
CA PRO A 180 -10.78 24.78 14.20
C PRO A 180 -12.25 24.56 14.53
N GLU A 181 -12.58 24.44 15.80
CA GLU A 181 -13.95 24.21 16.26
C GLU A 181 -14.88 25.39 15.89
N SER A 182 -14.36 26.62 15.85
CA SER A 182 -15.09 27.82 15.42
C SER A 182 -15.68 27.74 14.01
N ILE A 183 -15.00 27.03 13.06
CA ILE A 183 -15.56 26.85 11.71
C ILE A 183 -16.78 25.93 11.74
N ILE A 184 -16.74 24.91 12.60
CA ILE A 184 -17.84 23.96 12.76
C ILE A 184 -19.03 24.60 13.48
N GLU A 185 -18.77 25.36 14.54
CA GLU A 185 -19.79 26.13 15.28
C GLU A 185 -20.48 27.14 14.37
N SER A 186 -19.73 27.90 13.59
CA SER A 186 -20.30 28.84 12.63
C SER A 186 -21.22 28.16 11.63
N ALA A 187 -20.79 26.99 11.07
CA ALA A 187 -21.62 26.25 10.14
C ALA A 187 -22.88 25.65 10.80
N GLN A 188 -22.81 25.32 12.10
CA GLN A 188 -23.98 24.89 12.86
C GLN A 188 -24.97 26.04 13.11
N ILE A 189 -24.48 27.26 13.39
CA ILE A 189 -25.31 28.47 13.51
C ILE A 189 -26.01 28.77 12.18
N ASP A 190 -25.32 28.53 11.05
CA ASP A 190 -25.89 28.63 9.69
C ASP A 190 -26.88 27.50 9.36
N GLY A 191 -27.17 26.60 10.28
CA GLY A 191 -28.14 25.52 10.13
C GLY A 191 -27.60 24.27 9.37
N ALA A 192 -26.29 24.15 9.17
CA ALA A 192 -25.72 22.99 8.51
C ALA A 192 -25.79 21.74 9.39
N THR A 193 -26.24 20.62 8.82
CA THR A 193 -26.22 19.32 9.48
C THR A 193 -24.80 18.78 9.63
N GLN A 194 -24.57 17.85 10.57
CA GLN A 194 -23.25 17.20 10.77
C GLN A 194 -22.70 16.54 9.51
N PHE A 195 -23.55 15.91 8.70
CA PHE A 195 -23.15 15.32 7.43
C PHE A 195 -22.75 16.38 6.39
N GLN A 196 -23.43 17.52 6.37
CA GLN A 196 -23.06 18.64 5.49
C GLN A 196 -21.72 19.26 5.92
N ILE A 197 -21.49 19.43 7.21
CA ILE A 197 -20.23 19.92 7.76
C ILE A 197 -19.10 18.95 7.40
N PHE A 198 -19.30 17.66 7.61
CA PHE A 198 -18.32 16.64 7.24
C PHE A 198 -18.01 16.67 5.73
N GLY A 199 -19.05 16.58 4.88
CA GLY A 199 -18.88 16.44 3.43
C GLY A 199 -18.41 17.72 2.73
N LYS A 200 -18.92 18.91 3.16
CA LYS A 200 -18.65 20.19 2.48
C LYS A 200 -17.51 21.00 3.10
N ILE A 201 -17.16 20.73 4.35
CA ILE A 201 -16.13 21.51 5.07
C ILE A 201 -14.95 20.59 5.45
N ALA A 202 -15.20 19.56 6.25
CA ALA A 202 -14.13 18.74 6.81
C ALA A 202 -13.38 17.95 5.74
N LEU A 203 -14.07 17.23 4.85
CA LEU A 203 -13.46 16.44 3.79
C LEU A 203 -12.62 17.29 2.82
N PRO A 204 -13.11 18.41 2.26
CA PRO A 204 -12.32 19.24 1.36
C PRO A 204 -11.05 19.83 2.02
N LEU A 205 -11.12 20.21 3.30
CA LEU A 205 -9.97 20.70 4.05
C LEU A 205 -8.95 19.58 4.37
N SER A 206 -9.40 18.32 4.34
CA SER A 206 -8.59 17.15 4.69
C SER A 206 -8.12 16.35 3.46
N LYS A 207 -8.15 16.93 2.26
CA LYS A 207 -7.68 16.24 1.03
C LYS A 207 -6.28 15.63 1.16
N PRO A 208 -5.27 16.29 1.74
CA PRO A 208 -3.94 15.68 1.91
C PRO A 208 -3.97 14.46 2.82
N LEU A 209 -4.71 14.52 3.93
CA LEU A 209 -4.90 13.37 4.83
C LEU A 209 -5.59 12.22 4.10
N MET A 210 -6.69 12.51 3.40
CA MET A 210 -7.45 11.52 2.65
C MET A 210 -6.56 10.79 1.62
N ALA A 211 -5.70 11.53 0.91
CA ALA A 211 -4.74 10.94 -0.03
C ALA A 211 -3.71 10.05 0.69
N THR A 212 -3.25 10.45 1.88
CA THR A 212 -2.32 9.64 2.68
C THR A 212 -2.96 8.33 3.14
N ILE A 213 -4.17 8.37 3.68
CA ILE A 213 -4.91 7.17 4.10
C ILE A 213 -5.22 6.28 2.89
N ALA A 214 -5.63 6.87 1.76
CA ALA A 214 -5.87 6.13 0.52
C ALA A 214 -4.61 5.41 0.05
N LEU A 215 -3.44 6.05 0.13
CA LEU A 215 -2.17 5.43 -0.22
C LEU A 215 -1.86 4.23 0.70
N PHE A 216 -1.96 4.40 2.03
CA PHE A 216 -1.68 3.31 2.97
C PHE A 216 -2.59 2.10 2.73
N LEU A 217 -3.88 2.34 2.50
CA LEU A 217 -4.83 1.28 2.19
C LEU A 217 -4.56 0.64 0.83
N THR A 218 -4.28 1.44 -0.21
CA THR A 218 -3.94 0.93 -1.55
C THR A 218 -2.73 0.01 -1.49
N PHE A 219 -1.66 0.41 -0.81
CA PHE A 219 -0.48 -0.44 -0.63
C PHE A 219 -0.79 -1.66 0.23
N GLY A 220 -1.58 -1.52 1.29
CA GLY A 220 -2.00 -2.62 2.14
C GLY A 220 -2.74 -3.70 1.38
N TYR A 221 -3.76 -3.33 0.62
CA TYR A 221 -4.55 -4.27 -0.21
C TYR A 221 -3.76 -4.86 -1.37
N TRP A 222 -2.99 -4.03 -2.08
CA TRP A 222 -2.21 -4.51 -3.24
C TRP A 222 -1.18 -5.55 -2.86
N ASN A 223 -0.52 -5.39 -1.72
CA ASN A 223 0.53 -6.30 -1.27
C ASN A 223 0.01 -7.45 -0.39
N ASP A 224 -1.30 -7.54 -0.17
CA ASP A 224 -1.86 -8.59 0.69
C ASP A 224 -1.92 -9.94 -0.03
N TRP A 225 -1.16 -10.89 0.48
CA TRP A 225 -1.22 -12.30 0.15
C TRP A 225 -1.84 -13.12 1.28
N PHE A 226 -1.78 -12.60 2.51
CA PHE A 226 -2.10 -13.35 3.72
C PHE A 226 -3.59 -13.62 3.85
N GLN A 227 -4.47 -12.62 3.66
CA GLN A 227 -5.91 -12.80 3.73
C GLN A 227 -6.38 -13.81 2.69
N SER A 228 -5.82 -13.73 1.48
CA SER A 228 -6.13 -14.67 0.41
C SER A 228 -5.70 -16.09 0.76
N SER A 229 -4.49 -16.28 1.29
CA SER A 229 -3.99 -17.60 1.72
C SER A 229 -4.76 -18.19 2.89
N LEU A 230 -5.34 -17.33 3.76
CA LEU A 230 -6.04 -17.75 4.96
C LEU A 230 -7.52 -18.08 4.71
N TYR A 231 -8.21 -17.29 3.90
CA TYR A 231 -9.67 -17.37 3.74
C TYR A 231 -10.15 -17.93 2.40
N ILE A 232 -9.28 -17.93 1.37
CA ILE A 232 -9.68 -18.31 0.01
C ILE A 232 -9.13 -19.69 -0.34
N SER A 233 -10.01 -20.57 -0.79
CA SER A 233 -9.68 -21.88 -1.34
C SER A 233 -9.98 -21.96 -2.84
N ASP A 234 -10.83 -21.06 -3.37
CA ASP A 234 -11.14 -20.99 -4.79
C ASP A 234 -10.06 -20.16 -5.52
N THR A 235 -9.35 -20.80 -6.43
CA THR A 235 -8.28 -20.15 -7.22
C THR A 235 -8.76 -18.94 -8.04
N LYS A 236 -10.05 -18.85 -8.35
CA LYS A 236 -10.65 -17.71 -9.07
C LYS A 236 -10.68 -16.43 -8.24
N LEU A 237 -10.56 -16.54 -6.92
CA LEU A 237 -10.57 -15.41 -5.99
C LEU A 237 -9.18 -15.08 -5.45
N TYR A 238 -8.12 -15.73 -5.95
CA TYR A 238 -6.77 -15.40 -5.52
C TYR A 238 -6.37 -13.99 -5.98
N SER A 239 -5.77 -13.24 -5.06
CA SER A 239 -5.04 -12.02 -5.42
C SER A 239 -3.75 -12.39 -6.18
N LEU A 240 -3.20 -11.43 -6.91
CA LEU A 240 -1.95 -11.64 -7.67
C LEU A 240 -0.78 -12.01 -6.76
N GLN A 241 -0.71 -11.41 -5.56
CA GLN A 241 0.29 -11.73 -4.54
C GLN A 241 0.11 -13.16 -4.00
N ALA A 242 -1.13 -13.56 -3.72
CA ALA A 242 -1.42 -14.92 -3.26
C ALA A 242 -1.14 -15.97 -4.35
N LEU A 243 -1.38 -15.62 -5.61
CA LEU A 243 -1.02 -16.49 -6.75
C LEU A 243 0.49 -16.71 -6.81
N LEU A 244 1.30 -15.64 -6.64
CA LEU A 244 2.76 -15.76 -6.59
C LEU A 244 3.20 -16.66 -5.43
N ASP A 245 2.65 -16.43 -4.24
CA ASP A 245 2.96 -17.24 -3.04
C ASP A 245 2.58 -18.72 -3.26
N HIS A 246 1.41 -18.98 -3.86
CA HIS A 246 0.98 -20.33 -4.18
C HIS A 246 1.91 -21.02 -5.21
N VAL A 247 2.31 -20.32 -6.27
CA VAL A 247 3.26 -20.83 -7.25
C VAL A 247 4.61 -21.14 -6.60
N GLN A 248 5.09 -20.25 -5.73
CA GLN A 248 6.35 -20.45 -5.00
C GLN A 248 6.29 -21.69 -4.11
N ARG A 249 5.25 -21.86 -3.31
CA ARG A 249 5.06 -23.04 -2.44
C ARG A 249 4.98 -24.35 -3.24
N ASN A 250 4.29 -24.33 -4.38
CA ASN A 250 4.22 -25.49 -5.25
C ASN A 250 5.60 -25.87 -5.80
N ILE A 251 6.40 -24.90 -6.24
CA ILE A 251 7.78 -25.13 -6.68
C ILE A 251 8.62 -25.73 -5.55
N GLU A 252 8.52 -25.20 -4.34
CA GLU A 252 9.25 -25.69 -3.16
C GLU A 252 8.81 -27.11 -2.75
N MET A 253 7.49 -27.37 -2.70
CA MET A 253 6.96 -28.70 -2.39
C MET A 253 7.45 -29.74 -3.39
N MET A 254 7.45 -29.41 -4.66
CA MET A 254 7.93 -30.30 -5.71
C MET A 254 9.45 -30.52 -5.65
N ALA A 255 10.22 -29.49 -5.34
CA ALA A 255 11.69 -29.60 -5.19
C ALA A 255 12.07 -30.52 -4.02
N ASN A 256 11.28 -30.50 -2.93
CA ASN A 256 11.54 -31.29 -1.73
C ASN A 256 10.98 -32.73 -1.79
N ASN A 257 10.17 -33.10 -2.80
CA ASN A 257 9.57 -34.42 -2.94
C ASN A 257 9.94 -35.08 -4.30
N PRO A 258 11.16 -35.60 -4.43
CA PRO A 258 11.60 -36.25 -5.69
C PRO A 258 10.78 -37.49 -6.09
N SER A 259 9.99 -38.06 -5.18
CA SER A 259 9.17 -39.25 -5.39
C SER A 259 7.87 -39.05 -6.18
N LEU A 260 7.55 -37.81 -6.58
CA LEU A 260 6.32 -37.46 -7.32
C LEU A 260 6.33 -37.89 -8.82
N GLY A 261 7.15 -38.86 -9.20
CA GLY A 261 7.10 -39.57 -10.49
C GLY A 261 7.83 -38.88 -11.65
N VAL A 262 8.25 -39.68 -12.61
CA VAL A 262 9.08 -39.30 -13.77
C VAL A 262 8.41 -38.28 -14.68
N THR A 263 7.08 -38.33 -14.85
CA THR A 263 6.29 -37.40 -15.68
C THR A 263 6.24 -36.01 -15.08
N THR A 264 6.12 -35.92 -13.77
CA THR A 264 6.12 -34.62 -13.04
C THR A 264 7.52 -34.01 -13.06
N ALA A 265 8.57 -34.85 -12.94
CA ALA A 265 9.97 -34.39 -13.02
C ALA A 265 10.34 -33.83 -14.41
N GLN A 266 9.83 -34.43 -15.50
CA GLN A 266 10.05 -33.93 -16.86
C GLN A 266 9.35 -32.57 -17.08
N TYR A 267 8.10 -32.46 -16.65
CA TYR A 267 7.36 -31.16 -16.69
C TYR A 267 8.07 -30.08 -15.88
N MET A 268 8.54 -30.44 -14.69
CA MET A 268 9.27 -29.51 -13.81
C MET A 268 10.62 -29.06 -14.35
N ASN A 269 11.33 -29.92 -15.08
CA ASN A 269 12.63 -29.60 -15.69
C ASN A 269 12.45 -28.65 -16.89
N SER A 270 11.28 -28.65 -17.53
CA SER A 270 10.93 -27.75 -18.64
C SER A 270 10.37 -26.39 -18.19
N MET A 271 9.96 -26.26 -16.91
CA MET A 271 9.46 -25.00 -16.38
C MET A 271 10.60 -24.02 -16.07
N PRO A 272 10.50 -22.75 -16.49
CA PRO A 272 11.43 -21.72 -16.08
C PRO A 272 11.08 -21.25 -14.66
N LYS A 273 11.48 -22.03 -13.63
CA LYS A 273 11.06 -21.84 -12.23
C LYS A 273 11.49 -20.48 -11.67
N GLU A 274 12.79 -20.19 -11.79
CA GLU A 274 13.36 -18.97 -11.23
C GLU A 274 12.99 -17.75 -12.08
N GLY A 275 13.08 -17.87 -13.39
CA GLY A 275 12.68 -16.82 -14.31
C GLY A 275 11.20 -16.48 -14.21
N ALA A 276 10.29 -17.48 -14.09
CA ALA A 276 8.85 -17.25 -13.94
C ALA A 276 8.51 -16.54 -12.61
N ARG A 277 9.19 -16.92 -11.51
CA ARG A 277 9.05 -16.24 -10.20
C ARG A 277 9.42 -14.77 -10.31
N MET A 278 10.55 -14.46 -10.94
CA MET A 278 11.01 -13.08 -11.12
C MET A 278 10.14 -12.30 -12.10
N ALA A 279 9.70 -12.92 -13.19
CA ALA A 279 8.79 -12.30 -14.15
C ALA A 279 7.42 -11.96 -13.50
N MET A 280 6.88 -12.85 -12.64
CA MET A 280 5.65 -12.56 -11.89
C MET A 280 5.86 -11.41 -10.90
N ALA A 281 7.00 -11.36 -10.20
CA ALA A 281 7.31 -10.23 -9.32
C ALA A 281 7.34 -8.89 -10.10
N ILE A 282 7.88 -8.86 -11.31
CA ILE A 282 7.85 -7.66 -12.18
C ILE A 282 6.41 -7.29 -12.56
N ILE A 283 5.56 -8.28 -12.92
CA ILE A 283 4.14 -8.02 -13.23
C ILE A 283 3.41 -7.39 -12.04
N ILE A 284 3.76 -7.80 -10.81
CA ILE A 284 3.17 -7.26 -9.58
C ILE A 284 3.66 -5.83 -9.30
N ILE A 285 4.93 -5.52 -9.57
CA ILE A 285 5.55 -4.22 -9.30
C ILE A 285 5.02 -3.13 -10.24
N ILE A 286 4.81 -3.46 -11.52
CA ILE A 286 4.45 -2.47 -12.56
C ILE A 286 3.21 -1.65 -12.20
N PRO A 287 2.04 -2.23 -11.84
CA PRO A 287 0.84 -1.44 -11.55
C PRO A 287 1.02 -0.47 -10.38
N ILE A 288 1.71 -0.90 -9.31
CA ILE A 288 1.92 -0.03 -8.15
C ILE A 288 2.92 1.09 -8.45
N ALA A 289 3.96 0.80 -9.24
CA ALA A 289 4.90 1.81 -9.70
C ALA A 289 4.21 2.87 -10.58
N CYS A 290 3.26 2.47 -11.42
CA CYS A 290 2.44 3.38 -12.23
C CYS A 290 1.46 4.21 -11.40
N CYS A 291 0.95 3.70 -10.29
CA CYS A 291 0.05 4.43 -9.39
C CYS A 291 0.78 5.47 -8.52
N TYR A 292 2.05 5.24 -8.19
CA TYR A 292 2.81 6.09 -7.27
C TYR A 292 2.85 7.58 -7.65
N PRO A 293 3.14 8.00 -8.91
CA PRO A 293 3.16 9.41 -9.29
C PRO A 293 1.83 10.14 -9.07
N PHE A 294 0.71 9.40 -9.10
CA PHE A 294 -0.60 9.96 -8.82
C PHE A 294 -0.73 10.41 -7.36
N PHE A 295 -0.21 9.63 -6.42
CA PHE A 295 -0.22 9.96 -5.01
C PHE A 295 0.85 10.98 -4.62
N GLN A 296 2.02 10.95 -5.25
CA GLN A 296 3.17 11.80 -4.95
C GLN A 296 2.82 13.30 -4.94
N LYS A 297 2.01 13.76 -5.87
CA LYS A 297 1.59 15.18 -5.96
C LYS A 297 0.85 15.67 -4.71
N TYR A 298 0.10 14.79 -4.04
CA TYR A 298 -0.64 15.14 -2.82
C TYR A 298 0.26 15.17 -1.59
N PHE A 299 1.31 14.35 -1.55
CA PHE A 299 2.32 14.37 -0.49
C PHE A 299 3.12 15.65 -0.49
N ILE A 300 3.62 16.07 -1.65
CA ILE A 300 4.41 17.29 -1.77
C ILE A 300 3.60 18.50 -1.31
N SER A 301 2.32 18.59 -1.71
CA SER A 301 1.45 19.70 -1.29
C SER A 301 1.03 19.62 0.18
N GLY A 302 0.88 18.42 0.75
CA GLY A 302 0.46 18.24 2.15
C GLY A 302 1.55 18.54 3.17
N LEU A 303 2.79 18.16 2.88
CA LEU A 303 3.94 18.43 3.75
C LEU A 303 4.28 19.92 3.82
N THR A 304 4.10 20.67 2.71
CA THR A 304 4.39 22.11 2.68
C THR A 304 3.37 22.93 3.46
N VAL A 305 2.10 22.52 3.51
CA VAL A 305 1.05 23.24 4.29
C VAL A 305 1.27 23.10 5.79
N GLY A 306 1.85 21.98 6.27
CA GLY A 306 2.20 21.80 7.68
C GLY A 306 3.46 22.55 8.12
N ALA A 307 4.39 22.79 7.21
CA ALA A 307 5.67 23.44 7.50
C ALA A 307 5.60 24.99 7.57
N VAL A 308 4.53 25.60 7.03
CA VAL A 308 4.39 27.08 6.98
C VAL A 308 3.65 27.64 8.21
N LYS A 309 3.23 26.83 9.17
CA LYS A 309 2.56 27.26 10.42
C LYS A 309 3.52 27.37 11.62
N GLY A 310 4.84 27.41 11.39
CA GLY A 310 5.85 27.72 12.39
C GLY A 310 6.25 29.21 12.35
#